data_52b038c2aa1114247c2c7206474fbefb
#
_entry.id   52b038c2aa1114247c2c7206474fbefb
#
_cell.length_a   1.000
_cell.length_b   1.000
_cell.length_c   1.000
_cell.angle_alpha   90.00
_cell.angle_beta   90.00
_cell.angle_gamma   90.00
#
_symmetry.space_group_name_H-M   'P 1'
#
loop_
_entity.id
_entity.type
_entity.pdbx_description
1 polymer ?
#
loop_
_entity_poly.entity_id
_entity_poly.type
_entity_poly.pdbx_seq_one_letter_code
_entity_poly.pdbx_strand_id
1 'polypeptide(L)'
;MKKLIRFLKGYGKETFLAPLFKMLEATFELIVPLVVAGIMDIGIKNKDSAYIWHQCVIMVLLGMIGLVCALTAQYFAAKAATGFSTALRREMFSHISSLSYRELDRLGTPTLVTRITSDINQAQTGVNMVLRLFLLSPFNVVVAVIMSYTNNVRIGVIFLIAVPVI
;
A
#
# COMPACT_ATOMS: atom_id res chain seq x y z
N MET A 1 12.76 2.93 -16.68
CA MET A 1 11.92 2.17 -15.71
C MET A 1 12.24 0.67 -15.67
N LYS A 2 12.31 -0.07 -16.78
CA LYS A 2 12.62 -1.52 -16.78
C LYS A 2 13.95 -1.90 -16.07
N LYS A 3 14.97 -1.04 -16.11
CA LYS A 3 16.26 -1.28 -15.43
C LYS A 3 16.15 -1.21 -13.90
N LEU A 4 15.25 -0.37 -13.36
CA LEU A 4 15.06 -0.22 -11.91
C LEU A 4 14.35 -1.44 -11.30
N ILE A 5 13.45 -2.08 -12.03
CA ILE A 5 12.74 -3.30 -11.58
C ILE A 5 13.74 -4.47 -11.36
N ARG A 6 14.88 -4.46 -12.03
CA ARG A 6 15.94 -5.46 -11.81
C ARG A 6 16.46 -5.47 -10.37
N PHE A 7 16.51 -4.32 -9.71
CA PHE A 7 16.97 -4.20 -8.32
C PHE A 7 15.96 -4.73 -7.30
N LEU A 8 14.67 -4.86 -7.68
CA LEU A 8 13.62 -5.50 -6.88
C LEU A 8 13.64 -7.03 -6.98
N LYS A 9 14.35 -7.62 -7.97
CA LYS A 9 14.39 -9.09 -8.16
C LYS A 9 14.90 -9.86 -6.94
N GLY A 10 15.81 -9.28 -6.15
CA GLY A 10 16.29 -9.88 -4.90
C GLY A 10 15.25 -9.91 -3.77
N TYR A 11 14.21 -9.10 -3.86
CA TYR A 11 13.15 -8.92 -2.86
C TYR A 11 11.76 -9.22 -3.46
N GLY A 12 11.69 -10.18 -4.38
CA GLY A 12 10.44 -10.52 -5.08
C GLY A 12 9.33 -11.00 -4.16
N LYS A 13 9.67 -11.75 -3.11
CA LYS A 13 8.70 -12.22 -2.11
C LYS A 13 8.09 -11.05 -1.34
N GLU A 14 8.91 -10.15 -0.85
CA GLU A 14 8.51 -8.96 -0.12
C GLU A 14 7.69 -8.00 -0.99
N THR A 15 8.08 -7.85 -2.25
CA THR A 15 7.37 -7.04 -3.25
C THR A 15 5.97 -7.56 -3.54
N PHE A 16 5.74 -8.87 -3.44
CA PHE A 16 4.42 -9.49 -3.64
C PHE A 16 3.60 -9.55 -2.34
N LEU A 17 4.24 -9.87 -1.21
CA LEU A 17 3.55 -9.98 0.08
C LEU A 17 3.03 -8.62 0.59
N ALA A 18 3.78 -7.54 0.37
CA ALA A 18 3.37 -6.22 0.84
C ALA A 18 1.99 -5.80 0.28
N PRO A 19 1.74 -5.78 -1.04
CA PRO A 19 0.43 -5.49 -1.59
C PRO A 19 -0.65 -6.51 -1.19
N LEU A 20 -0.30 -7.79 -1.07
CA LEU A 20 -1.24 -8.84 -0.69
C LEU A 20 -1.81 -8.61 0.72
N PHE A 21 -0.94 -8.35 1.71
CA PHE A 21 -1.39 -8.02 3.06
C PHE A 21 -2.12 -6.68 3.12
N LYS A 22 -1.77 -5.73 2.26
CA LYS A 22 -2.49 -4.45 2.16
C LYS A 22 -3.90 -4.59 1.59
N MET A 23 -4.09 -5.48 0.61
CA MET A 23 -5.43 -5.82 0.11
C MET A 23 -6.26 -6.56 1.15
N LEU A 24 -5.63 -7.46 1.93
CA LEU A 24 -6.30 -8.17 3.01
C LEU A 24 -6.78 -7.20 4.11
N GLU A 25 -5.94 -6.25 4.53
CA GLU A 25 -6.28 -5.16 5.45
C GLU A 25 -7.49 -4.37 4.94
N ALA A 26 -7.44 -3.92 3.68
CA ALA A 26 -8.53 -3.17 3.07
C ALA A 26 -9.86 -3.96 3.04
N THR A 27 -9.80 -5.29 2.82
CA THR A 27 -10.98 -6.14 2.87
C THR A 27 -11.61 -6.13 4.26
N PHE A 28 -10.81 -6.21 5.33
CA PHE A 28 -11.33 -6.13 6.70
C PHE A 28 -11.91 -4.75 7.02
N GLU A 29 -11.28 -3.66 6.57
CA GLU A 29 -11.81 -2.31 6.72
C GLU A 29 -13.18 -2.14 6.07
N LEU A 30 -13.41 -2.77 4.93
CA LEU A 30 -14.69 -2.70 4.21
C LEU A 30 -15.81 -3.54 4.86
N ILE A 31 -15.47 -4.51 5.71
CA ILE A 31 -16.46 -5.29 6.47
C ILE A 31 -17.00 -4.50 7.67
N VAL A 32 -16.21 -3.57 8.24
CA VAL A 32 -16.60 -2.81 9.43
C VAL A 32 -17.92 -2.03 9.24
N PRO A 33 -18.16 -1.29 8.15
CA PRO A 33 -19.44 -0.62 7.93
C PRO A 33 -20.64 -1.57 7.88
N LEU A 34 -20.46 -2.81 7.38
CA LEU A 34 -21.54 -3.81 7.35
C LEU A 34 -21.90 -4.29 8.75
N VAL A 35 -20.91 -4.49 9.61
CA VAL A 35 -21.13 -4.85 11.02
C VAL A 35 -21.84 -3.72 11.75
N VAL A 36 -21.46 -2.47 11.51
CA VAL A 36 -22.12 -1.27 12.08
C VAL A 36 -23.58 -1.19 11.62
N ALA A 37 -23.84 -1.41 10.33
CA ALA A 37 -25.22 -1.44 9.82
C ALA A 37 -26.07 -2.53 10.53
N GLY A 38 -25.50 -3.73 10.74
CA GLY A 38 -26.17 -4.79 11.50
C GLY A 38 -26.48 -4.41 12.96
N ILE A 39 -25.57 -3.69 13.62
CA ILE A 39 -25.81 -3.16 14.97
C ILE A 39 -27.01 -2.20 14.97
N MET A 40 -27.07 -1.29 13.98
CA MET A 40 -28.15 -0.29 13.90
C MET A 40 -29.49 -0.92 13.51
N ASP A 41 -29.51 -1.76 12.50
CA ASP A 41 -30.76 -2.31 11.93
C ASP A 41 -31.37 -3.42 12.77
N ILE A 42 -30.55 -4.23 13.42
CA ILE A 42 -31.02 -5.39 14.21
C ILE A 42 -30.86 -5.13 15.71
N GLY A 43 -29.66 -4.75 16.14
CA GLY A 43 -29.34 -4.60 17.56
C GLY A 43 -30.14 -3.49 18.24
N ILE A 44 -30.05 -2.29 17.70
CA ILE A 44 -30.72 -1.10 18.30
C ILE A 44 -32.23 -1.18 18.09
N LYS A 45 -32.67 -1.54 16.88
CA LYS A 45 -34.10 -1.61 16.54
C LYS A 45 -34.86 -2.62 17.39
N ASN A 46 -34.24 -3.76 17.66
CA ASN A 46 -34.84 -4.84 18.47
C ASN A 46 -34.49 -4.73 19.97
N LYS A 47 -33.66 -3.72 20.37
CA LYS A 47 -33.14 -3.53 21.74
C LYS A 47 -32.42 -4.78 22.27
N ASP A 48 -31.76 -5.56 21.39
CA ASP A 48 -31.03 -6.76 21.73
C ASP A 48 -29.59 -6.43 22.12
N SER A 49 -29.37 -6.28 23.42
CA SER A 49 -28.06 -5.98 23.97
C SER A 49 -27.05 -7.10 23.75
N ALA A 50 -27.50 -8.38 23.71
CA ALA A 50 -26.61 -9.51 23.50
C ALA A 50 -26.04 -9.51 22.07
N TYR A 51 -26.89 -9.21 21.10
CA TYR A 51 -26.47 -9.05 19.70
C TYR A 51 -25.46 -7.91 19.52
N ILE A 52 -25.74 -6.75 20.16
CA ILE A 52 -24.82 -5.60 20.10
C ILE A 52 -23.44 -5.98 20.67
N TRP A 53 -23.39 -6.63 21.83
CA TRP A 53 -22.12 -7.08 22.42
C TRP A 53 -21.36 -8.04 21.51
N HIS A 54 -22.04 -8.99 20.91
CA HIS A 54 -21.42 -9.93 19.97
C HIS A 54 -20.82 -9.21 18.76
N GLN A 55 -21.53 -8.25 18.18
CA GLN A 55 -21.03 -7.47 17.05
C GLN A 55 -19.87 -6.54 17.43
N CYS A 56 -19.86 -5.98 18.64
CA CYS A 56 -18.74 -5.21 19.16
C CYS A 56 -17.48 -6.07 19.31
N VAL A 57 -17.60 -7.29 19.79
CA VAL A 57 -16.46 -8.24 19.86
C VAL A 57 -15.94 -8.57 18.46
N ILE A 58 -16.82 -8.80 17.49
CA ILE A 58 -16.42 -9.02 16.09
C ILE A 58 -15.67 -7.80 15.55
N MET A 59 -16.11 -6.57 15.81
CA MET A 59 -15.41 -5.35 15.38
C MET A 59 -14.02 -5.26 15.98
N VAL A 60 -13.85 -5.58 17.26
CA VAL A 60 -12.53 -5.57 17.92
C VAL A 60 -11.62 -6.63 17.28
N LEU A 61 -12.12 -7.83 17.02
CA LEU A 61 -11.34 -8.88 16.36
C LEU A 61 -10.94 -8.48 14.93
N LEU A 62 -11.85 -7.93 14.15
CA LEU A 62 -11.55 -7.42 12.80
C LEU A 62 -10.49 -6.32 12.84
N GLY A 63 -10.60 -5.39 13.80
CA GLY A 63 -9.61 -4.34 14.00
C GLY A 63 -8.23 -4.89 14.37
N MET A 64 -8.16 -5.89 15.26
CA MET A 64 -6.89 -6.54 15.61
C MET A 64 -6.25 -7.27 14.43
N ILE A 65 -7.03 -8.03 13.67
CA ILE A 65 -6.54 -8.73 12.48
C ILE A 65 -6.09 -7.72 11.43
N GLY A 66 -6.88 -6.67 11.18
CA GLY A 66 -6.53 -5.58 10.28
C GLY A 66 -5.22 -4.89 10.67
N LEU A 67 -5.01 -4.62 11.97
CA LEU A 67 -3.77 -4.05 12.49
C LEU A 67 -2.55 -4.94 12.21
N VAL A 68 -2.68 -6.25 12.45
CA VAL A 68 -1.58 -7.21 12.17
C VAL A 68 -1.27 -7.23 10.68
N CYS A 69 -2.29 -7.24 9.82
CA CYS A 69 -2.12 -7.17 8.37
C CYS A 69 -1.44 -5.85 7.93
N ALA A 70 -1.85 -4.71 8.51
CA ALA A 70 -1.26 -3.40 8.26
C ALA A 70 0.23 -3.35 8.60
N LEU A 71 0.59 -3.80 9.80
CA LEU A 71 1.98 -3.83 10.26
C LEU A 71 2.83 -4.76 9.39
N THR A 72 2.30 -5.92 9.02
CA THR A 72 2.97 -6.89 8.16
C THR A 72 3.19 -6.32 6.75
N ALA A 73 2.17 -5.71 6.16
CA ALA A 73 2.26 -5.04 4.86
C ALA A 73 3.32 -3.93 4.87
N GLN A 74 3.32 -3.10 5.91
CA GLN A 74 4.28 -2.02 6.07
C GLN A 74 5.71 -2.52 6.22
N TYR A 75 5.91 -3.57 7.01
CA TYR A 75 7.21 -4.21 7.18
C TYR A 75 7.78 -4.72 5.86
N PHE A 76 7.00 -5.47 5.08
CA PHE A 76 7.46 -5.99 3.79
C PHE A 76 7.69 -4.89 2.75
N ALA A 77 6.84 -3.87 2.70
CA ALA A 77 7.04 -2.72 1.82
C ALA A 77 8.32 -1.96 2.15
N ALA A 78 8.57 -1.68 3.43
CA ALA A 78 9.78 -1.02 3.89
C ALA A 78 11.04 -1.85 3.60
N LYS A 79 10.99 -3.17 3.86
CA LYS A 79 12.10 -4.09 3.58
C LYS A 79 12.45 -4.14 2.09
N ALA A 80 11.45 -4.23 1.22
CA ALA A 80 11.65 -4.21 -0.23
C ALA A 80 12.23 -2.86 -0.71
N ALA A 81 11.70 -1.74 -0.22
CA ALA A 81 12.17 -0.41 -0.57
C ALA A 81 13.62 -0.14 -0.10
N THR A 82 13.96 -0.57 1.12
CA THR A 82 15.32 -0.45 1.67
C THR A 82 16.29 -1.35 0.90
N GLY A 83 15.90 -2.58 0.59
CA GLY A 83 16.70 -3.48 -0.23
C GLY A 83 16.98 -2.92 -1.62
N PHE A 84 15.96 -2.36 -2.27
CA PHE A 84 16.09 -1.65 -3.54
C PHE A 84 17.09 -0.48 -3.44
N SER A 85 16.96 0.37 -2.44
CA SER A 85 17.84 1.52 -2.21
C SER A 85 19.29 1.09 -1.98
N THR A 86 19.51 0.05 -1.19
CA THR A 86 20.85 -0.51 -0.93
C THR A 86 21.50 -1.04 -2.21
N ALA A 87 20.76 -1.80 -3.01
CA ALA A 87 21.26 -2.32 -4.27
C ALA A 87 21.60 -1.18 -5.27
N LEU A 88 20.73 -0.17 -5.34
CA LEU A 88 20.94 0.99 -6.20
C LEU A 88 22.17 1.82 -5.76
N ARG A 89 22.35 2.05 -4.45
CA ARG A 89 23.55 2.73 -3.93
C ARG A 89 24.83 1.99 -4.26
N ARG A 90 24.83 0.67 -4.11
CA ARG A 90 25.99 -0.17 -4.41
C ARG A 90 26.38 -0.07 -5.88
N GLU A 91 25.42 -0.16 -6.78
CA GLU A 91 25.66 -0.07 -8.23
C GLU A 91 26.15 1.35 -8.61
N MET A 92 25.52 2.38 -8.05
CA MET A 92 25.89 3.76 -8.31
C MET A 92 27.27 4.09 -7.77
N PHE A 93 27.62 3.61 -6.58
CA PHE A 93 28.95 3.79 -6.01
C PHE A 93 30.02 3.06 -6.86
N SER A 94 29.73 1.82 -7.28
CA SER A 94 30.62 1.06 -8.17
C SER A 94 30.84 1.80 -9.49
N HIS A 95 29.78 2.37 -10.06
CA HIS A 95 29.89 3.13 -11.31
C HIS A 95 30.72 4.41 -11.13
N ILE A 96 30.48 5.17 -10.05
CA ILE A 96 31.25 6.40 -9.76
C ILE A 96 32.74 6.06 -9.55
N SER A 97 33.04 4.96 -8.85
CA SER A 97 34.43 4.51 -8.64
C SER A 97 35.14 4.06 -9.93
N SER A 98 34.41 3.79 -10.98
CA SER A 98 34.96 3.43 -12.30
C SER A 98 35.15 4.62 -13.25
N LEU A 99 34.69 5.82 -12.86
CA LEU A 99 34.85 7.03 -13.65
C LEU A 99 36.27 7.57 -13.58
N SER A 100 36.73 8.16 -14.69
CA SER A 100 38.02 8.89 -14.73
C SER A 100 37.95 10.18 -13.93
N TYR A 101 39.10 10.69 -13.46
CA TYR A 101 39.21 11.99 -12.78
C TYR A 101 38.58 13.13 -13.58
N ARG A 102 38.76 13.12 -14.89
CA ARG A 102 38.19 14.12 -15.80
C ARG A 102 36.67 14.12 -15.82
N GLU A 103 36.06 12.94 -15.72
CA GLU A 103 34.60 12.78 -15.67
C GLU A 103 34.04 13.18 -14.30
N LEU A 104 34.77 12.86 -13.22
CA LEU A 104 34.43 13.28 -11.86
C LEU A 104 34.44 14.81 -11.73
N ASP A 105 35.47 15.46 -12.25
CA ASP A 105 35.55 16.92 -12.23
C ASP A 105 34.45 17.60 -13.06
N ARG A 106 34.09 16.99 -14.20
CA ARG A 106 33.00 17.47 -15.05
C ARG A 106 31.62 17.36 -14.37
N LEU A 107 31.36 16.28 -13.62
CA LEU A 107 30.09 16.07 -12.93
C LEU A 107 29.98 16.87 -11.63
N GLY A 108 31.11 17.12 -10.98
CA GLY A 108 31.21 17.80 -9.70
C GLY A 108 30.85 16.93 -8.51
N THR A 109 31.72 16.91 -7.52
CA THR A 109 31.51 16.11 -6.27
C THR A 109 30.18 16.40 -5.57
N PRO A 110 29.72 17.66 -5.43
CA PRO A 110 28.43 17.93 -4.78
C PRO A 110 27.24 17.26 -5.49
N THR A 111 27.25 17.24 -6.82
CA THR A 111 26.20 16.59 -7.62
C THR A 111 26.18 15.08 -7.38
N LEU A 112 27.33 14.44 -7.34
CA LEU A 112 27.45 13.00 -7.11
C LEU A 112 26.97 12.62 -5.70
N VAL A 113 27.32 13.42 -4.68
CA VAL A 113 26.87 13.22 -3.31
C VAL A 113 25.33 13.34 -3.22
N THR A 114 24.76 14.38 -3.83
CA THR A 114 23.29 14.57 -3.85
C THR A 114 22.58 13.39 -4.50
N ARG A 115 23.10 12.86 -5.60
CA ARG A 115 22.52 11.70 -6.30
C ARG A 115 22.56 10.43 -5.47
N ILE A 116 23.67 10.15 -4.76
CA ILE A 116 23.79 8.95 -3.90
C ILE A 116 22.92 9.06 -2.65
N THR A 117 22.71 10.27 -2.14
CA THR A 117 21.96 10.49 -0.90
C THR A 117 20.49 10.81 -1.18
N SER A 118 20.21 12.01 -1.70
CA SER A 118 18.86 12.53 -1.83
C SER A 118 18.03 11.80 -2.91
N ASP A 119 18.58 11.64 -4.11
CA ASP A 119 17.83 11.05 -5.22
C ASP A 119 17.50 9.57 -4.95
N ILE A 120 18.42 8.82 -4.37
CA ILE A 120 18.16 7.41 -4.00
C ILE A 120 17.14 7.32 -2.87
N ASN A 121 17.18 8.24 -1.90
CA ASN A 121 16.16 8.27 -0.84
C ASN A 121 14.76 8.59 -1.40
N GLN A 122 14.67 9.51 -2.36
CA GLN A 122 13.41 9.79 -3.05
C GLN A 122 12.92 8.56 -3.85
N ALA A 123 13.82 7.88 -4.55
CA ALA A 123 13.49 6.64 -5.26
C ALA A 123 13.02 5.54 -4.30
N GLN A 124 13.66 5.39 -3.14
CA GLN A 124 13.23 4.47 -2.07
C GLN A 124 11.81 4.79 -1.59
N THR A 125 11.54 6.07 -1.30
CA THR A 125 10.21 6.53 -0.88
C THR A 125 9.17 6.26 -1.96
N GLY A 126 9.50 6.53 -3.22
CA GLY A 126 8.63 6.22 -4.36
C GLY A 126 8.29 4.73 -4.47
N VAL A 127 9.28 3.86 -4.34
CA VAL A 127 9.05 2.38 -4.33
C VAL A 127 8.15 1.98 -3.16
N ASN A 128 8.39 2.51 -1.96
CA ASN A 128 7.54 2.23 -0.79
C ASN A 128 6.09 2.67 -1.03
N MET A 129 5.88 3.88 -1.57
CA MET A 129 4.55 4.40 -1.90
C MET A 129 3.84 3.54 -2.96
N VAL A 130 4.55 3.13 -4.00
CA VAL A 130 3.98 2.26 -5.04
C VAL A 130 3.53 0.93 -4.44
N LEU A 131 4.34 0.29 -3.60
CA LEU A 131 3.99 -0.99 -2.97
C LEU A 131 2.82 -0.88 -1.98
N ARG A 132 2.62 0.29 -1.35
CA ARG A 132 1.55 0.52 -0.37
C ARG A 132 0.24 1.02 -0.99
N LEU A 133 0.32 1.95 -1.94
CA LEU A 133 -0.84 2.73 -2.38
C LEU A 133 -1.31 2.39 -3.78
N PHE A 134 -0.38 2.06 -4.69
CA PHE A 134 -0.72 1.90 -6.10
C PHE A 134 -1.72 0.77 -6.37
N LEU A 135 -1.62 -0.35 -5.65
CA LEU A 135 -2.56 -1.47 -5.78
C LEU A 135 -3.81 -1.31 -4.89
N LEU A 136 -3.71 -0.52 -3.82
CA LEU A 136 -4.83 -0.28 -2.92
C LEU A 136 -5.91 0.59 -3.58
N SER A 137 -5.51 1.61 -4.32
CA SER A 137 -6.45 2.56 -4.93
C SER A 137 -7.43 1.87 -5.92
N PRO A 138 -7.00 1.12 -6.95
CA PRO A 138 -7.93 0.42 -7.84
C PRO A 138 -8.73 -0.66 -7.13
N PHE A 139 -8.15 -1.33 -6.11
CA PHE A 139 -8.86 -2.33 -5.33
C PHE A 139 -10.03 -1.73 -4.55
N ASN A 140 -9.81 -0.63 -3.82
CA ASN A 140 -10.88 0.06 -3.08
C ASN A 140 -12.00 0.54 -3.99
N VAL A 141 -11.66 1.05 -5.17
CA VAL A 141 -12.65 1.48 -6.17
C VAL A 141 -13.52 0.30 -6.62
N VAL A 142 -12.89 -0.82 -7.00
CA VAL A 142 -13.63 -2.02 -7.45
C VAL A 142 -14.54 -2.56 -6.36
N VAL A 143 -14.04 -2.67 -5.13
CA VAL A 143 -14.84 -3.19 -4.00
C VAL A 143 -15.97 -2.22 -3.63
N ALA A 144 -15.72 -0.89 -3.63
CA ALA A 144 -16.75 0.11 -3.37
C ALA A 144 -17.88 0.05 -4.41
N VAL A 145 -17.54 -0.12 -5.69
CA VAL A 145 -18.54 -0.29 -6.76
C VAL A 145 -19.34 -1.58 -6.56
N ILE A 146 -18.68 -2.70 -6.25
CA ILE A 146 -19.37 -3.98 -6.02
C ILE A 146 -20.32 -3.86 -4.82
N MET A 147 -19.86 -3.31 -3.69
CA MET A 147 -20.67 -3.12 -2.49
C MET A 147 -21.84 -2.16 -2.71
N SER A 148 -21.64 -1.09 -3.48
CA SER A 148 -22.69 -0.16 -3.84
C SER A 148 -23.76 -0.83 -4.71
N TYR A 149 -23.33 -1.69 -5.64
CA TYR A 149 -24.25 -2.41 -6.54
C TYR A 149 -25.08 -3.45 -5.78
N THR A 150 -24.51 -4.13 -4.77
CA THR A 150 -25.24 -5.12 -3.95
C THR A 150 -26.26 -4.47 -3.03
N ASN A 151 -26.02 -3.26 -2.54
CA ASN A 151 -26.97 -2.53 -1.68
C ASN A 151 -28.06 -1.82 -2.47
N ASN A 152 -27.74 -1.17 -3.56
CA ASN A 152 -28.73 -0.51 -4.42
C ASN A 152 -28.16 -0.25 -5.83
N VAL A 153 -28.78 -0.87 -6.84
CA VAL A 153 -28.35 -0.79 -8.23
C VAL A 153 -28.26 0.67 -8.75
N ARG A 154 -29.16 1.55 -8.30
CA ARG A 154 -29.14 2.98 -8.72
C ARG A 154 -27.90 3.71 -8.19
N ILE A 155 -27.50 3.43 -6.95
CA ILE A 155 -26.31 4.01 -6.34
C ILE A 155 -25.05 3.45 -6.99
N GLY A 156 -25.03 2.15 -7.30
CA GLY A 156 -23.93 1.49 -8.00
C GLY A 156 -23.63 2.11 -9.37
N VAL A 157 -24.67 2.44 -10.14
CA VAL A 157 -24.52 3.09 -11.45
C VAL A 157 -23.95 4.51 -11.30
N ILE A 158 -24.38 5.28 -10.29
CA ILE A 158 -23.85 6.63 -10.02
C ILE A 158 -22.35 6.55 -9.69
N PHE A 159 -21.94 5.58 -8.84
CA PHE A 159 -20.53 5.38 -8.51
C PHE A 159 -19.69 4.99 -9.72
N LEU A 160 -20.22 4.14 -10.59
CA LEU A 160 -19.52 3.68 -11.79
C LEU A 160 -19.28 4.83 -12.79
N ILE A 161 -20.15 5.84 -12.82
CA ILE A 161 -19.98 7.04 -13.64
C ILE A 161 -19.05 8.06 -12.96
N ALA A 162 -19.10 8.18 -11.63
CA ALA A 162 -18.28 9.13 -10.87
C ALA A 162 -16.80 8.76 -10.82
N VAL A 163 -16.46 7.47 -10.74
CA VAL A 163 -15.08 6.98 -10.66
C VAL A 163 -14.16 7.46 -11.80
N PRO A 164 -14.55 7.45 -13.08
CA PRO A 164 -13.67 7.95 -14.15
C PRO A 164 -13.61 9.49 -14.23
N VAL A 165 -14.42 10.22 -13.46
CA VAL A 165 -14.45 11.69 -13.44
C VAL A 165 -13.57 12.28 -12.34
N ILE A 166 -13.24 11.49 -11.32
CA ILE A 166 -12.36 11.85 -10.18
C ILE A 166 -10.93 11.34 -10.46
#